data_590416f552cd6bc4e34c8cf2012cac2a
#
_entry.id   590416f552cd6bc4e34c8cf2012cac2a
#
_cell.length_a   1.000
_cell.length_b   1.000
_cell.length_c   1.000
_cell.angle_alpha   90.00
_cell.angle_beta   90.00
_cell.angle_gamma   90.00
#
_symmetry.space_group_name_H-M   'P 1'
#
loop_
_entity.id
_entity.type
_entity.pdbx_description
1 polymer ?
#
loop_
_entity_poly.entity_id
_entity_poly.type
_entity_poly.pdbx_seq_one_letter_code
_entity_poly.pdbx_strand_id
1 'polypeptide(L)'
;MSVLVTKPAPDFNAEAVFADGSFGKVQLSQFKGKYVVLFFYPFDFTFVCPTEIIAFDHRLEEFKARNVEVLGVSIDSKFSHWAWRNTKIKDGGIGEVGYTLISDVTKSIARDYDVLIDEAKALRASFLIDKNGVVQHQVVNALSLGRNIDEMLRTVDAL
;
A
#
# COMPACT_ATOMS: atom_id res chain seq x y z
N MET A 1 7.08 13.77 -12.18
CA MET A 1 6.66 14.86 -11.30
C MET A 1 6.36 14.30 -9.92
N SER A 2 7.07 14.76 -8.88
CA SER A 2 7.06 14.15 -7.56
C SER A 2 5.82 14.46 -6.72
N VAL A 3 5.16 15.60 -6.93
CA VAL A 3 3.98 15.98 -6.16
C VAL A 3 2.71 15.64 -6.94
N LEU A 4 1.93 14.73 -6.37
CA LEU A 4 0.67 14.29 -6.94
C LEU A 4 -0.55 14.89 -6.24
N VAL A 5 -0.35 15.60 -5.14
CA VAL A 5 -1.42 16.24 -4.38
C VAL A 5 -2.22 17.17 -5.28
N THR A 6 -3.53 17.11 -5.22
CA THR A 6 -4.53 17.78 -6.05
C THR A 6 -4.68 17.25 -7.48
N LYS A 7 -3.96 16.21 -7.82
CA LYS A 7 -4.01 15.58 -9.15
C LYS A 7 -4.71 14.23 -9.10
N PRO A 8 -5.28 13.77 -10.22
CA PRO A 8 -5.82 12.41 -10.28
C PRO A 8 -4.72 11.40 -9.96
N ALA A 9 -5.03 10.44 -9.09
CA ALA A 9 -4.12 9.35 -8.79
C ALA A 9 -3.93 8.50 -10.06
N PRO A 10 -2.69 8.19 -10.45
CA PRO A 10 -2.46 7.31 -11.60
C PRO A 10 -3.18 5.98 -11.42
N ASP A 11 -4.04 5.64 -12.39
CA ASP A 11 -4.78 4.37 -12.37
C ASP A 11 -3.85 3.21 -12.71
N PHE A 12 -4.22 2.02 -12.29
CA PHE A 12 -3.46 0.81 -12.58
C PHE A 12 -4.39 -0.40 -12.56
N ASN A 13 -3.95 -1.47 -13.19
CA ASN A 13 -4.58 -2.77 -13.12
C ASN A 13 -3.47 -3.80 -12.92
N ALA A 14 -3.43 -4.43 -11.76
CA ALA A 14 -2.32 -5.28 -11.37
C ALA A 14 -2.78 -6.53 -10.62
N GLU A 15 -1.95 -7.56 -10.66
CA GLU A 15 -2.18 -8.77 -9.89
C GLU A 15 -2.05 -8.49 -8.39
N ALA A 16 -2.80 -9.24 -7.59
CA ALA A 16 -2.85 -9.03 -6.16
C ALA A 16 -3.17 -10.31 -5.40
N VAL A 17 -2.87 -10.29 -4.10
CA VAL A 17 -3.36 -11.27 -3.13
C VAL A 17 -4.38 -10.57 -2.24
N PHE A 18 -5.59 -11.09 -2.19
CA PHE A 18 -6.68 -10.51 -1.40
C PHE A 18 -6.62 -10.94 0.07
N ALA A 19 -7.46 -10.30 0.90
CA ALA A 19 -7.52 -10.57 2.33
C ALA A 19 -7.84 -12.04 2.65
N ASP A 20 -8.56 -12.74 1.78
CA ASP A 20 -8.89 -14.16 1.96
C ASP A 20 -7.77 -15.11 1.46
N GLY A 21 -6.68 -14.56 0.93
CA GLY A 21 -5.56 -15.32 0.39
C GLY A 21 -5.69 -15.71 -1.07
N SER A 22 -6.81 -15.37 -1.73
CA SER A 22 -6.98 -15.65 -3.15
C SER A 22 -6.21 -14.69 -4.04
N PHE A 23 -5.90 -15.11 -5.25
CA PHE A 23 -5.28 -14.27 -6.26
C PHE A 23 -6.34 -13.63 -7.16
N GLY A 24 -6.03 -12.43 -7.66
CA GLY A 24 -6.89 -11.75 -8.62
C GLY A 24 -6.22 -10.49 -9.13
N LYS A 25 -7.00 -9.60 -9.72
CA LYS A 25 -6.52 -8.32 -10.22
C LYS A 25 -7.26 -7.19 -9.53
N VAL A 26 -6.55 -6.08 -9.32
CA VAL A 26 -7.07 -4.86 -8.71
C VAL A 26 -6.85 -3.71 -9.67
N GLN A 27 -7.89 -2.94 -9.91
CA GLN A 27 -7.83 -1.68 -10.63
C GLN A 27 -8.19 -0.56 -9.67
N LEU A 28 -7.36 0.48 -9.59
CA LEU A 28 -7.57 1.56 -8.63
C LEU A 28 -8.93 2.23 -8.81
N SER A 29 -9.37 2.44 -10.05
CA SER A 29 -10.63 3.12 -10.34
C SER A 29 -11.87 2.39 -9.81
N GLN A 30 -11.76 1.10 -9.49
CA GLN A 30 -12.88 0.36 -8.89
C GLN A 30 -13.26 0.85 -7.49
N PHE A 31 -12.36 1.60 -6.83
CA PHE A 31 -12.58 2.10 -5.48
C PHE A 31 -13.15 3.52 -5.42
N LYS A 32 -13.54 4.10 -6.56
CA LYS A 32 -14.21 5.41 -6.56
C LYS A 32 -15.46 5.35 -5.67
N GLY A 33 -15.64 6.40 -4.87
CA GLY A 33 -16.67 6.42 -3.84
C GLY A 33 -16.16 6.05 -2.46
N LYS A 34 -14.93 5.55 -2.36
CA LYS A 34 -14.23 5.27 -1.10
C LYS A 34 -12.92 6.05 -1.05
N TYR A 35 -12.44 6.29 0.16
CA TYR A 35 -11.07 6.74 0.34
C TYR A 35 -10.13 5.55 0.18
N VAL A 36 -8.94 5.80 -0.35
CA VAL A 36 -7.90 4.78 -0.50
C VAL A 36 -6.61 5.25 0.16
N VAL A 37 -6.04 4.43 1.02
CA VAL A 37 -4.66 4.57 1.47
C VAL A 37 -3.84 3.56 0.67
N LEU A 38 -3.06 4.09 -0.27
CA LEU A 38 -2.17 3.30 -1.10
C LEU A 38 -0.75 3.46 -0.55
N PHE A 39 -0.17 2.41 0.00
CA PHE A 39 1.17 2.50 0.55
C PHE A 39 2.14 1.59 -0.18
N PHE A 40 3.34 2.10 -0.39
CA PHE A 40 4.44 1.39 -1.04
C PHE A 40 5.48 0.99 -0.01
N TYR A 41 6.09 -0.16 -0.22
CA TYR A 41 7.22 -0.62 0.58
C TYR A 41 8.23 -1.32 -0.34
N PRO A 42 9.52 -1.42 0.06
CA PRO A 42 10.55 -1.89 -0.88
C PRO A 42 10.46 -3.37 -1.21
N PHE A 43 10.38 -4.26 -0.23
CA PHE A 43 10.40 -5.71 -0.48
C PHE A 43 9.67 -6.49 0.61
N ASP A 44 9.07 -7.62 0.22
CA ASP A 44 8.66 -8.67 1.16
C ASP A 44 9.90 -9.27 1.85
N PHE A 45 9.69 -9.89 3.01
CA PHE A 45 10.73 -10.61 3.76
C PHE A 45 11.94 -9.76 4.15
N THR A 46 11.70 -8.52 4.61
CA THR A 46 12.74 -7.65 5.16
C THR A 46 12.47 -7.34 6.62
N PHE A 47 13.45 -6.71 7.32
CA PHE A 47 13.34 -6.49 8.77
C PHE A 47 12.41 -5.35 9.17
N VAL A 48 12.30 -4.29 8.36
CA VAL A 48 11.52 -3.09 8.70
C VAL A 48 10.10 -3.16 8.15
N CYS A 49 9.94 -3.65 6.94
CA CYS A 49 8.64 -3.70 6.26
C CYS A 49 7.56 -4.48 7.03
N PRO A 50 7.83 -5.63 7.68
CA PRO A 50 6.78 -6.36 8.39
C PRO A 50 6.09 -5.53 9.45
N THR A 51 6.84 -4.72 10.20
CA THR A 51 6.31 -3.88 11.27
C THR A 51 5.26 -2.91 10.76
N GLU A 52 5.52 -2.24 9.64
CA GLU A 52 4.60 -1.28 9.05
C GLU A 52 3.34 -1.95 8.51
N ILE A 53 3.50 -3.07 7.83
CA ILE A 53 2.40 -3.80 7.20
C ILE A 53 1.48 -4.38 8.27
N ILE A 54 2.05 -4.92 9.33
CA ILE A 54 1.31 -5.43 10.49
C ILE A 54 0.60 -4.27 11.21
N ALA A 55 1.24 -3.10 11.31
CA ALA A 55 0.63 -1.94 11.95
C ALA A 55 -0.63 -1.47 11.21
N PHE A 56 -0.63 -1.48 9.88
CA PHE A 56 -1.84 -1.21 9.10
C PHE A 56 -2.94 -2.24 9.40
N ASP A 57 -2.58 -3.51 9.52
CA ASP A 57 -3.53 -4.58 9.81
C ASP A 57 -4.14 -4.41 11.22
N HIS A 58 -3.33 -4.10 12.23
CA HIS A 58 -3.80 -3.88 13.59
C HIS A 58 -4.79 -2.71 13.69
N ARG A 59 -4.70 -1.73 12.81
CA ARG A 59 -5.55 -0.55 12.80
C ARG A 59 -6.59 -0.59 11.67
N LEU A 60 -6.72 -1.73 11.00
CA LEU A 60 -7.56 -1.86 9.80
C LEU A 60 -9.03 -1.51 10.05
N GLU A 61 -9.58 -1.92 11.19
CA GLU A 61 -10.98 -1.64 11.53
C GLU A 61 -11.23 -0.12 11.65
N GLU A 62 -10.25 0.64 12.12
CA GLU A 62 -10.35 2.09 12.20
C GLU A 62 -10.39 2.72 10.81
N PHE A 63 -9.63 2.18 9.85
CA PHE A 63 -9.70 2.61 8.45
C PHE A 63 -11.04 2.24 7.82
N LYS A 64 -11.52 1.02 8.05
CA LYS A 64 -12.81 0.56 7.53
C LYS A 64 -13.97 1.39 8.08
N ALA A 65 -13.92 1.77 9.35
CA ALA A 65 -14.93 2.61 9.97
C ALA A 65 -15.03 3.99 9.30
N ARG A 66 -13.95 4.43 8.64
CA ARG A 66 -13.89 5.70 7.92
C ARG A 66 -14.10 5.56 6.41
N ASN A 67 -14.58 4.39 5.96
CA ASN A 67 -14.77 4.08 4.54
C ASN A 67 -13.46 4.16 3.73
N VAL A 68 -12.37 3.68 4.32
CA VAL A 68 -11.05 3.67 3.69
C VAL A 68 -10.65 2.25 3.29
N GLU A 69 -10.26 2.08 2.04
CA GLU A 69 -9.62 0.86 1.55
C GLU A 69 -8.11 0.99 1.69
N VAL A 70 -7.47 -0.01 2.29
CA VAL A 70 -6.00 -0.03 2.44
C VAL A 70 -5.42 -0.98 1.41
N LEU A 71 -4.46 -0.49 0.62
CA LEU A 71 -3.79 -1.25 -0.42
C LEU A 71 -2.28 -1.15 -0.24
N GLY A 72 -1.60 -2.27 -0.11
CA GLY A 72 -0.13 -2.33 -0.03
C GLY A 72 0.47 -2.72 -1.36
N VAL A 73 1.58 -2.10 -1.74
CA VAL A 73 2.23 -2.32 -3.04
C VAL A 73 3.73 -2.51 -2.86
N SER A 74 4.27 -3.56 -3.47
CA SER A 74 5.72 -3.69 -3.69
C SER A 74 5.98 -4.29 -5.06
N ILE A 75 7.24 -4.34 -5.44
CA ILE A 75 7.66 -4.92 -6.73
C ILE A 75 7.69 -6.45 -6.72
N ASP A 76 7.39 -7.07 -5.59
CA ASP A 76 7.38 -8.53 -5.47
C ASP A 76 6.21 -9.15 -6.22
N SER A 77 6.37 -10.44 -6.57
CA SER A 77 5.29 -11.20 -7.23
C SER A 77 4.15 -11.51 -6.27
N LYS A 78 2.99 -11.85 -6.83
CA LYS A 78 1.85 -12.32 -6.03
C LYS A 78 2.19 -13.59 -5.23
N PHE A 79 3.10 -14.41 -5.75
CA PHE A 79 3.54 -15.63 -5.05
C PHE A 79 4.37 -15.29 -3.81
N SER A 80 5.24 -14.28 -3.90
CA SER A 80 5.98 -13.78 -2.75
C SER A 80 5.04 -13.22 -1.68
N HIS A 81 4.10 -12.38 -2.06
CA HIS A 81 3.08 -11.83 -1.15
C HIS A 81 2.29 -12.94 -0.46
N TRP A 82 1.88 -13.94 -1.23
CA TRP A 82 1.14 -15.08 -0.69
C TRP A 82 1.98 -15.84 0.34
N ALA A 83 3.24 -16.14 0.02
CA ALA A 83 4.15 -16.85 0.92
C ALA A 83 4.40 -16.05 2.21
N TRP A 84 4.62 -14.74 2.08
CA TRP A 84 4.87 -13.87 3.23
C TRP A 84 3.65 -13.77 4.14
N ARG A 85 2.49 -13.67 3.55
CA ARG A 85 1.21 -13.67 4.25
C ARG A 85 0.96 -14.99 4.98
N ASN A 86 1.42 -16.10 4.45
CA ASN A 86 1.28 -17.42 5.05
C ASN A 86 2.44 -17.79 5.98
N THR A 87 3.38 -16.90 6.20
CA THR A 87 4.47 -17.05 7.16
C THR A 87 4.08 -16.37 8.47
N LYS A 88 4.28 -17.07 9.58
CA LYS A 88 3.96 -16.53 10.90
C LYS A 88 4.84 -15.34 11.24
N ILE A 89 4.29 -14.40 12.02
CA ILE A 89 5.02 -13.19 12.44
C ILE A 89 6.32 -13.57 13.16
N LYS A 90 6.30 -14.56 14.02
CA LYS A 90 7.49 -15.03 14.75
C LYS A 90 8.58 -15.57 13.84
N ASP A 91 8.22 -15.98 12.61
CA ASP A 91 9.14 -16.55 11.62
C ASP A 91 9.51 -15.54 10.52
N GLY A 92 9.25 -14.25 10.75
CA GLY A 92 9.57 -13.17 9.81
C GLY A 92 8.48 -12.85 8.80
N GLY A 93 7.30 -13.44 8.94
CA GLY A 93 6.14 -13.16 8.09
C GLY A 93 5.29 -12.02 8.60
N ILE A 94 4.18 -11.78 7.90
CA ILE A 94 3.20 -10.77 8.28
C ILE A 94 1.88 -11.38 8.76
N GLY A 95 1.71 -12.68 8.61
CA GLY A 95 0.44 -13.34 8.91
C GLY A 95 -0.65 -12.99 7.91
N GLU A 96 -1.86 -13.40 8.19
CA GLU A 96 -3.00 -13.20 7.28
C GLU A 96 -3.58 -11.80 7.44
N VAL A 97 -2.88 -10.80 6.86
CA VAL A 97 -3.36 -9.41 6.90
C VAL A 97 -4.69 -9.26 6.19
N GLY A 98 -5.56 -8.41 6.73
CA GLY A 98 -6.95 -8.25 6.29
C GLY A 98 -7.14 -7.30 5.11
N TYR A 99 -6.09 -6.97 4.37
CA TYR A 99 -6.16 -6.08 3.21
C TYR A 99 -5.36 -6.65 2.04
N THR A 100 -5.51 -6.00 0.88
CA THR A 100 -4.94 -6.48 -0.39
C THR A 100 -3.48 -6.07 -0.53
N LEU A 101 -2.65 -7.01 -1.01
CA LEU A 101 -1.26 -6.76 -1.38
C LEU A 101 -1.13 -6.83 -2.91
N ILE A 102 -0.71 -5.74 -3.51
CA ILE A 102 -0.59 -5.59 -4.97
C ILE A 102 0.83 -5.87 -5.42
N SER A 103 0.95 -6.62 -6.52
CA SER A 103 2.24 -6.99 -7.10
C SER A 103 2.57 -6.08 -8.27
N ASP A 104 3.56 -5.21 -8.08
CA ASP A 104 4.04 -4.28 -9.11
C ASP A 104 5.33 -4.82 -9.76
N VAL A 105 5.27 -6.03 -10.30
CA VAL A 105 6.43 -6.72 -10.85
C VAL A 105 7.10 -5.93 -11.98
N THR A 106 6.29 -5.26 -12.81
CA THR A 106 6.81 -4.43 -13.90
C THR A 106 7.34 -3.08 -13.44
N LYS A 107 7.11 -2.73 -12.15
CA LYS A 107 7.53 -1.45 -11.55
C LYS A 107 6.81 -0.24 -12.12
N SER A 108 5.77 -0.45 -12.92
CA SER A 108 5.03 0.64 -13.58
C SER A 108 4.26 1.49 -12.59
N ILE A 109 3.69 0.89 -11.54
CA ILE A 109 2.95 1.63 -10.51
C ILE A 109 3.92 2.52 -9.73
N ALA A 110 5.02 1.97 -9.25
CA ALA A 110 6.03 2.74 -8.53
C ALA A 110 6.59 3.88 -9.38
N ARG A 111 6.77 3.64 -10.68
CA ARG A 111 7.24 4.66 -11.62
C ARG A 111 6.20 5.77 -11.80
N ASP A 112 4.93 5.42 -11.98
CA ASP A 112 3.86 6.40 -12.20
C ASP A 112 3.61 7.26 -10.97
N TYR A 113 3.83 6.71 -9.77
CA TYR A 113 3.73 7.46 -8.51
C TYR A 113 5.03 8.15 -8.12
N ASP A 114 6.06 8.05 -8.96
CA ASP A 114 7.39 8.67 -8.76
C ASP A 114 8.05 8.28 -7.43
N VAL A 115 7.93 7.02 -7.08
CA VAL A 115 8.55 6.45 -5.86
C VAL A 115 9.53 5.32 -6.16
N LEU A 116 9.80 5.05 -7.44
CA LEU A 116 10.77 4.05 -7.85
C LEU A 116 12.18 4.59 -7.68
N ILE A 117 13.02 3.87 -6.95
CA ILE A 117 14.41 4.24 -6.73
C ILE A 117 15.35 3.21 -7.36
N ASP A 118 16.39 3.71 -8.05
CA ASP A 118 17.43 2.91 -8.70
C ASP A 118 16.88 1.88 -9.70
N GLU A 119 15.71 2.14 -10.29
CA GLU A 119 14.99 1.21 -11.17
C GLU A 119 14.80 -0.19 -10.52
N ALA A 120 14.86 -0.27 -9.21
CA ALA A 120 14.92 -1.54 -8.49
C ALA A 120 13.78 -1.76 -7.49
N LYS A 121 13.34 -0.74 -6.75
CA LYS A 121 12.40 -0.90 -5.65
C LYS A 121 11.68 0.40 -5.36
N ALA A 122 10.58 0.30 -4.60
CA ALA A 122 9.83 1.49 -4.16
C ALA A 122 10.37 2.06 -2.86
N LEU A 123 10.30 3.38 -2.73
CA LEU A 123 10.49 4.07 -1.46
C LEU A 123 9.31 3.75 -0.52
N ARG A 124 9.46 4.08 0.76
CA ARG A 124 8.37 3.94 1.74
C ARG A 124 7.44 5.12 1.61
N ALA A 125 6.41 4.96 0.81
CA ALA A 125 5.48 6.03 0.47
C ALA A 125 4.05 5.67 0.83
N SER A 126 3.23 6.67 1.10
CA SER A 126 1.79 6.51 1.32
C SER A 126 1.05 7.65 0.64
N PHE A 127 -0.05 7.31 -0.02
CA PHE A 127 -0.90 8.27 -0.72
C PHE A 127 -2.32 8.12 -0.21
N LEU A 128 -2.93 9.24 0.18
CA LEU A 128 -4.35 9.27 0.55
C LEU A 128 -5.12 9.81 -0.64
N ILE A 129 -6.02 8.99 -1.16
CA ILE A 129 -6.80 9.26 -2.37
C ILE A 129 -8.27 9.42 -1.96
N ASP A 130 -8.91 10.48 -2.44
CA ASP A 130 -10.30 10.76 -2.07
C ASP A 130 -11.31 9.96 -2.92
N LYS A 131 -12.59 10.17 -2.65
CA LYS A 131 -13.70 9.45 -3.31
C LYS A 131 -13.78 9.72 -4.82
N ASN A 132 -13.17 10.82 -5.28
CA ASN A 132 -13.12 11.18 -6.70
C ASN A 132 -11.85 10.70 -7.39
N GLY A 133 -10.98 9.99 -6.68
CA GLY A 133 -9.72 9.50 -7.24
C GLY A 133 -8.61 10.54 -7.27
N VAL A 134 -8.71 11.60 -6.48
CA VAL A 134 -7.73 12.68 -6.41
C VAL A 134 -6.84 12.50 -5.18
N VAL A 135 -5.52 12.64 -5.35
CA VAL A 135 -4.56 12.56 -4.24
C VAL A 135 -4.70 13.79 -3.35
N GLN A 136 -4.96 13.58 -2.06
CA GLN A 136 -5.11 14.65 -1.08
C GLN A 136 -3.91 14.81 -0.16
N HIS A 137 -3.11 13.76 -0.02
CA HIS A 137 -1.95 13.75 0.89
C HIS A 137 -0.96 12.70 0.42
N GLN A 138 0.34 13.00 0.55
CA GLN A 138 1.38 12.03 0.27
C GLN A 138 2.52 12.17 1.27
N VAL A 139 3.11 11.03 1.63
CA VAL A 139 4.34 10.94 2.42
C VAL A 139 5.30 10.06 1.63
N VAL A 140 6.52 10.53 1.44
CA VAL A 140 7.56 9.74 0.78
C VAL A 140 8.79 9.76 1.65
N ASN A 141 9.14 8.60 2.21
CA ASN A 141 10.25 8.46 3.16
C ASN A 141 11.39 7.67 2.54
N ALA A 142 12.62 7.97 3.01
CA ALA A 142 13.78 7.14 2.69
C ALA A 142 13.57 5.71 3.23
N LEU A 143 14.34 4.78 2.69
CA LEU A 143 14.17 3.34 3.00
C LEU A 143 14.35 3.01 4.49
N SER A 144 15.13 3.81 5.22
CA SER A 144 15.39 3.62 6.66
C SER A 144 14.35 4.25 7.57
N LEU A 145 13.40 5.03 7.02
CA LEU A 145 12.45 5.81 7.79
C LEU A 145 11.04 5.23 7.67
N GLY A 146 10.51 4.73 8.78
CA GLY A 146 9.15 4.16 8.84
C GLY A 146 8.06 5.22 8.81
N ARG A 147 6.82 4.76 8.73
CA ARG A 147 5.63 5.61 8.65
C ARG A 147 4.88 5.62 9.97
N ASN A 148 4.05 6.65 10.15
CA ASN A 148 3.20 6.82 11.32
C ASN A 148 1.74 6.58 10.93
N ILE A 149 1.15 5.51 11.45
CA ILE A 149 -0.25 5.13 11.14
C ILE A 149 -1.23 6.09 11.80
N ASP A 150 -0.93 6.61 13.00
CA ASP A 150 -1.76 7.60 13.67
C ASP A 150 -1.89 8.88 12.83
N GLU A 151 -0.79 9.32 12.22
CA GLU A 151 -0.80 10.49 11.33
C GLU A 151 -1.64 10.23 10.09
N MET A 152 -1.61 9.02 9.54
CA MET A 152 -2.46 8.67 8.40
C MET A 152 -3.93 8.73 8.77
N LEU A 153 -4.31 8.19 9.93
CA LEU A 153 -5.68 8.26 10.43
C LEU A 153 -6.12 9.72 10.67
N ARG A 154 -5.22 10.53 11.22
CA ARG A 154 -5.47 11.95 11.42
C ARG A 154 -5.77 12.67 10.10
N THR A 155 -5.00 12.38 9.05
CA THR A 155 -5.20 13.01 7.74
C THR A 155 -6.51 12.56 7.10
N VAL A 156 -6.90 11.30 7.29
CA VAL A 156 -8.21 10.81 6.84
C VAL A 156 -9.33 11.60 7.54
N ASP A 157 -9.22 11.78 8.84
CA ASP A 157 -10.23 12.51 9.63
C ASP A 157 -10.29 13.99 9.25
N ALA A 158 -9.22 14.55 8.71
CA ALA A 158 -9.17 15.95 8.28
C ALA A 158 -9.87 16.21 6.93
N LEU A 159 -10.22 15.15 6.18
CA LEU A 159 -10.89 15.29 4.88
C LEU A 159 -12.40 15.55 5.00
#